data_e14fff6666a934f104486e3ae927fa1b
#
_entry.id   e14fff6666a934f104486e3ae927fa1b
#
_cell.length_a   1.000
_cell.length_b   1.000
_cell.length_c   1.000
_cell.angle_alpha   90.00
_cell.angle_beta   90.00
_cell.angle_gamma   90.00
#
_symmetry.space_group_name_H-M   'P 1'
#
loop_
_entity.id
_entity.type
_entity.pdbx_description
1 polymer ?
#
loop_
_entity_poly.entity_id
_entity_poly.type
_entity_poly.pdbx_seq_one_letter_code
_entity_poly.pdbx_strand_id
1 'polypeptide(L)'
;QYLALWDSGIKDAWFPGPIFEMTSQWTLLRRSPEWIDQEFNHFTNYISGTHRSLGHNDNAYNNPYMFEYWANKHGVEIMSRIFQETTLDDKTESGQLNFIKTYKRLTHINQEQLNEEMYDAASRFITWDLPRIEMAYAARGANVHTCQLVQLGVTYRISPERCPSNYGYNGIKLTVPEAGTTVKVNFRGIINSSEYNIHKPNNAQWRYGFLAVLKDGSRVYGEPSKEDIGSASLQVPENTEHLWLVVAATPKEIYDTGADNQWPYQFTLDNTEPDGDKCRVIKK
;
A
#
# COMPACT_ATOMS: atom_id res chain seq x y z
N GLN A 1 14.42 1.05 20.96
CA GLN A 1 14.38 0.02 19.90
C GLN A 1 15.52 -0.99 20.07
N TYR A 2 16.77 -0.54 20.13
CA TYR A 2 17.93 -1.42 20.35
C TYR A 2 17.81 -2.21 21.67
N LEU A 3 17.43 -1.55 22.77
CA LEU A 3 17.20 -2.20 24.05
C LEU A 3 16.08 -3.25 24.00
N ALA A 4 15.03 -3.00 23.24
CA ALA A 4 13.94 -3.96 23.08
C ALA A 4 14.42 -5.25 22.37
N LEU A 5 15.21 -5.14 21.30
CA LEU A 5 15.82 -6.31 20.66
C LEU A 5 16.78 -7.04 21.57
N TRP A 6 17.53 -6.31 22.40
CA TRP A 6 18.41 -6.90 23.41
C TRP A 6 17.63 -7.71 24.45
N ASP A 7 16.51 -7.18 24.93
CA ASP A 7 15.64 -7.84 25.90
C ASP A 7 15.02 -9.13 25.35
N SER A 8 14.76 -9.20 24.04
CA SER A 8 14.29 -10.42 23.37
C SER A 8 15.34 -11.54 23.31
N GLY A 9 16.57 -11.29 23.77
CA GLY A 9 17.69 -12.25 23.71
C GLY A 9 18.37 -12.34 22.35
N ILE A 10 17.95 -11.53 21.36
CA ILE A 10 18.57 -11.45 20.05
C ILE A 10 19.65 -10.36 20.10
N LYS A 11 20.74 -10.69 20.81
CA LYS A 11 21.91 -9.81 20.91
C LYS A 11 22.52 -9.64 19.52
N ASP A 12 22.89 -8.40 19.20
CA ASP A 12 23.50 -8.04 17.92
C ASP A 12 22.63 -8.32 16.68
N ALA A 13 21.37 -8.66 16.87
CA ALA A 13 20.43 -8.79 15.78
C ALA A 13 19.91 -7.42 15.36
N TRP A 14 19.81 -7.23 14.07
CA TRP A 14 19.36 -6.00 13.46
C TRP A 14 18.34 -6.29 12.36
N PHE A 15 17.19 -5.64 12.40
CA PHE A 15 16.29 -5.70 11.26
C PHE A 15 16.93 -4.97 10.08
N PRO A 16 17.02 -5.60 8.91
CA PRO A 16 17.46 -4.90 7.71
C PRO A 16 16.42 -3.87 7.28
N GLY A 17 16.88 -2.83 6.59
CA GLY A 17 16.03 -1.80 6.03
C GLY A 17 15.60 -0.73 7.04
N PRO A 18 14.57 0.04 6.72
CA PRO A 18 14.29 1.33 7.32
C PRO A 18 13.45 1.29 8.62
N ILE A 19 13.13 0.11 9.17
CA ILE A 19 12.14 -0.04 10.24
C ILE A 19 12.42 0.84 11.48
N PHE A 20 13.67 1.05 11.85
CA PHE A 20 14.01 1.88 13.00
C PHE A 20 13.61 3.34 12.79
N GLU A 21 13.94 3.88 11.62
CA GLU A 21 13.57 5.26 11.28
C GLU A 21 12.06 5.41 11.04
N MET A 22 11.45 4.47 10.36
CA MET A 22 9.99 4.43 10.20
C MET A 22 9.26 4.43 11.55
N THR A 23 9.77 3.69 12.56
CA THR A 23 9.18 3.65 13.90
C THR A 23 9.40 4.97 14.65
N SER A 24 10.53 5.62 14.44
CA SER A 24 10.80 6.96 14.99
C SER A 24 9.83 7.99 14.43
N GLN A 25 9.63 7.98 13.12
CA GLN A 25 8.63 8.83 12.44
C GLN A 25 7.19 8.51 12.87
N TRP A 26 6.86 7.23 13.05
CA TRP A 26 5.55 6.84 13.58
C TRP A 26 5.31 7.35 15.01
N THR A 27 6.32 7.32 15.86
CA THR A 27 6.22 7.85 17.23
C THR A 27 5.94 9.35 17.20
N LEU A 28 6.60 10.08 16.30
CA LEU A 28 6.38 11.51 16.09
C LEU A 28 4.97 11.79 15.57
N LEU A 29 4.55 11.08 14.53
CA LEU A 29 3.20 11.16 13.96
C LEU A 29 2.10 10.92 15.01
N ARG A 30 2.28 9.93 15.89
CA ARG A 30 1.31 9.65 16.95
C ARG A 30 1.30 10.73 18.04
N ARG A 31 2.45 11.31 18.34
CA ARG A 31 2.57 12.37 19.35
C ARG A 31 1.98 13.69 18.87
N SER A 32 2.24 14.03 17.64
CA SER A 32 1.90 15.31 17.03
C SER A 32 1.50 15.10 15.56
N PRO A 33 0.24 14.70 15.27
CA PRO A 33 -0.22 14.49 13.89
C PRO A 33 -0.07 15.74 13.00
N GLU A 34 -0.18 16.92 13.59
CA GLU A 34 0.05 18.22 12.93
C GLU A 34 1.50 18.42 12.45
N TRP A 35 2.43 17.54 12.84
CA TRP A 35 3.81 17.54 12.37
C TRP A 35 3.92 17.41 10.85
N ILE A 36 2.88 16.90 10.18
CA ILE A 36 2.80 16.90 8.71
C ILE A 36 3.07 18.29 8.11
N ASP A 37 2.71 19.37 8.80
CA ASP A 37 2.92 20.74 8.35
C ASP A 37 4.40 21.13 8.34
N GLN A 38 5.21 20.53 9.19
CA GLN A 38 6.65 20.77 9.32
C GLN A 38 7.45 19.81 8.41
N GLU A 39 7.00 18.58 8.25
CA GLU A 39 7.65 17.51 7.51
C GLU A 39 6.92 17.16 6.20
N PHE A 40 6.30 18.16 5.58
CA PHE A 40 5.47 17.95 4.37
C PHE A 40 6.26 17.34 3.20
N ASN A 41 7.57 17.56 3.13
CA ASN A 41 8.45 16.91 2.17
C ASN A 41 8.47 15.36 2.34
N HIS A 42 8.46 14.84 3.56
CA HIS A 42 8.39 13.39 3.80
C HIS A 42 7.05 12.82 3.35
N PHE A 43 5.97 13.54 3.62
CA PHE A 43 4.65 13.17 3.12
C PHE A 43 4.59 13.14 1.59
N THR A 44 5.07 14.18 0.91
CA THR A 44 5.07 14.24 -0.56
C THR A 44 5.98 13.18 -1.18
N ASN A 45 7.11 12.87 -0.54
CA ASN A 45 7.98 11.77 -0.95
C ASN A 45 7.28 10.41 -0.83
N TYR A 46 6.53 10.18 0.26
CA TYR A 46 5.71 8.99 0.40
C TYR A 46 4.68 8.88 -0.72
N ILE A 47 3.89 9.91 -0.97
CA ILE A 47 2.87 9.92 -2.04
C ILE A 47 3.49 9.62 -3.40
N SER A 48 4.67 10.13 -3.68
CA SER A 48 5.39 9.84 -4.93
C SER A 48 5.95 8.42 -4.99
N GLY A 49 6.10 7.76 -3.85
CA GLY A 49 6.76 6.46 -3.67
C GLY A 49 5.86 5.32 -3.21
N THR A 50 4.53 5.44 -3.25
CA THR A 50 3.59 4.41 -2.76
C THR A 50 3.74 3.04 -3.42
N HIS A 51 4.30 2.98 -4.62
CA HIS A 51 4.62 1.76 -5.35
C HIS A 51 5.84 1.00 -4.80
N ARG A 52 6.67 1.64 -3.98
CA ARG A 52 7.87 1.01 -3.40
C ARG A 52 7.48 -0.04 -2.35
N SER A 53 8.33 -1.04 -2.19
CA SER A 53 8.12 -2.04 -1.14
C SER A 53 8.07 -1.39 0.25
N LEU A 54 7.30 -1.98 1.18
CA LEU A 54 7.20 -1.46 2.54
C LEU A 54 8.56 -1.28 3.19
N GLY A 55 9.49 -2.21 3.00
CA GLY A 55 10.85 -2.16 3.54
C GLY A 55 11.88 -1.46 2.64
N HIS A 56 11.47 -0.67 1.64
CA HIS A 56 12.39 0.07 0.80
C HIS A 56 13.12 1.16 1.59
N ASN A 57 14.41 1.36 1.35
CA ASN A 57 15.24 2.32 2.10
C ASN A 57 14.70 3.75 2.05
N ASP A 58 14.13 4.19 0.94
CA ASP A 58 13.52 5.51 0.83
C ASP A 58 12.31 5.71 1.75
N ASN A 59 11.77 4.63 2.31
CA ASN A 59 10.67 4.68 3.29
C ASN A 59 11.13 5.03 4.71
N ALA A 60 12.45 5.07 4.98
CA ALA A 60 12.99 5.29 6.31
C ALA A 60 12.33 6.46 7.05
N TYR A 61 12.24 7.61 6.39
CA TYR A 61 11.61 8.82 6.94
C TYR A 61 10.23 9.11 6.34
N ASN A 62 9.81 8.38 5.32
CA ASN A 62 8.65 8.76 4.52
C ASN A 62 7.41 7.89 4.80
N ASN A 63 7.54 6.67 5.35
CA ASN A 63 6.41 5.75 5.50
C ASN A 63 6.17 5.25 6.94
N PRO A 64 5.69 6.10 7.88
CA PRO A 64 5.23 5.66 9.19
C PRO A 64 3.80 5.09 9.18
N TYR A 65 3.08 5.20 8.09
CA TYR A 65 1.62 5.10 8.04
C TYR A 65 1.11 3.68 8.21
N MET A 66 1.84 2.68 7.71
CA MET A 66 1.49 1.27 7.93
C MET A 66 1.52 0.91 9.42
N PHE A 67 2.46 1.48 10.18
CA PHE A 67 2.54 1.25 11.63
C PHE A 67 1.35 1.90 12.36
N GLU A 68 0.87 3.05 11.88
CA GLU A 68 -0.35 3.65 12.41
C GLU A 68 -1.58 2.79 12.11
N TYR A 69 -1.68 2.23 10.91
CA TYR A 69 -2.73 1.28 10.57
C TYR A 69 -2.71 0.05 11.49
N TRP A 70 -1.54 -0.57 11.68
CA TRP A 70 -1.38 -1.72 12.56
C TRP A 70 -1.70 -1.38 14.02
N ALA A 71 -1.28 -0.22 14.50
CA ALA A 71 -1.57 0.24 15.85
C ALA A 71 -3.07 0.50 16.07
N ASN A 72 -3.78 1.00 15.06
CA ASN A 72 -5.24 1.17 15.14
C ASN A 72 -5.98 -0.17 15.15
N LYS A 73 -5.45 -1.18 14.46
CA LYS A 73 -6.09 -2.49 14.31
C LYS A 73 -5.79 -3.46 15.46
N HIS A 74 -4.55 -3.48 15.94
CA HIS A 74 -4.05 -4.48 16.88
C HIS A 74 -3.57 -3.90 18.23
N GLY A 75 -3.79 -2.61 18.44
CA GLY A 75 -3.32 -1.90 19.64
C GLY A 75 -1.93 -1.28 19.44
N VAL A 76 -1.69 -0.20 20.18
CA VAL A 76 -0.45 0.59 20.06
C VAL A 76 0.81 -0.22 20.45
N GLU A 77 0.65 -1.21 21.29
CA GLU A 77 1.70 -2.08 21.80
C GLU A 77 2.33 -2.96 20.72
N ILE A 78 1.62 -3.18 19.61
CA ILE A 78 2.11 -4.07 18.53
C ILE A 78 3.50 -3.65 18.06
N MET A 79 3.79 -2.35 17.98
CA MET A 79 5.10 -1.87 17.54
C MET A 79 6.20 -2.15 18.53
N SER A 80 5.97 -1.98 19.84
CA SER A 80 6.96 -2.36 20.87
C SER A 80 7.15 -3.87 20.93
N ARG A 81 6.08 -4.64 20.79
CA ARG A 81 6.11 -6.09 20.77
C ARG A 81 6.91 -6.66 19.59
N ILE A 82 6.84 -6.05 18.41
CA ILE A 82 7.68 -6.44 17.28
C ILE A 82 9.16 -6.42 17.65
N PHE A 83 9.62 -5.40 18.39
CA PHE A 83 11.02 -5.31 18.81
C PHE A 83 11.36 -6.22 20.00
N GLN A 84 10.43 -6.42 20.94
CA GLN A 84 10.65 -7.19 22.16
C GLN A 84 10.53 -8.70 21.96
N GLU A 85 9.60 -9.13 21.10
CA GLU A 85 9.21 -10.53 20.94
C GLU A 85 9.71 -11.16 19.63
N THR A 86 10.51 -10.45 18.81
CA THR A 86 11.16 -11.04 17.63
C THR A 86 12.02 -12.22 18.01
N THR A 87 11.97 -13.29 17.24
CA THR A 87 12.77 -14.50 17.42
C THR A 87 13.62 -14.80 16.18
N LEU A 88 14.57 -15.73 16.32
CA LEU A 88 15.39 -16.18 15.19
C LEU A 88 14.59 -16.92 14.11
N ASP A 89 13.37 -17.38 14.42
CA ASP A 89 12.45 -18.01 13.46
C ASP A 89 11.76 -16.98 12.56
N ASP A 90 11.78 -15.70 12.94
CA ASP A 90 11.22 -14.60 12.13
C ASP A 90 12.17 -14.17 10.99
N LYS A 91 12.96 -15.11 10.43
CA LYS A 91 13.87 -14.86 9.31
C LYS A 91 13.20 -15.18 7.97
N THR A 92 13.64 -14.48 6.95
CA THR A 92 13.34 -14.80 5.55
C THR A 92 14.30 -15.87 5.03
N GLU A 93 14.10 -16.30 3.77
CA GLU A 93 14.98 -17.25 3.09
C GLU A 93 16.45 -16.77 3.04
N SER A 94 16.68 -15.46 2.99
CA SER A 94 18.03 -14.87 3.02
C SER A 94 18.69 -14.93 4.42
N GLY A 95 17.97 -15.41 5.42
CA GLY A 95 18.45 -15.49 6.82
C GLY A 95 18.37 -14.17 7.58
N GLN A 96 17.77 -13.12 7.00
CA GLN A 96 17.58 -11.83 7.65
C GLN A 96 16.28 -11.80 8.46
N LEU A 97 16.30 -11.15 9.63
CA LEU A 97 15.08 -10.89 10.41
C LEU A 97 14.11 -10.05 9.62
N ASN A 98 12.83 -10.39 9.71
CA ASN A 98 11.77 -9.69 9.00
C ASN A 98 10.63 -9.29 9.94
N PHE A 99 10.46 -8.00 10.14
CA PHE A 99 9.45 -7.45 11.05
C PHE A 99 8.00 -7.77 10.65
N ILE A 100 7.74 -8.03 9.36
CA ILE A 100 6.41 -8.45 8.90
C ILE A 100 6.13 -9.89 9.36
N LYS A 101 7.13 -10.78 9.36
CA LYS A 101 6.98 -12.12 9.93
C LYS A 101 6.69 -12.07 11.43
N THR A 102 7.42 -11.24 12.16
CA THR A 102 7.17 -11.01 13.59
C THR A 102 5.74 -10.49 13.80
N TYR A 103 5.34 -9.46 13.06
CA TYR A 103 3.99 -8.91 13.12
C TYR A 103 2.92 -9.99 12.89
N LYS A 104 3.04 -10.76 11.81
CA LYS A 104 2.12 -11.83 11.47
C LYS A 104 2.01 -12.90 12.57
N ARG A 105 3.14 -13.28 13.18
CA ARG A 105 3.16 -14.23 14.30
C ARG A 105 2.48 -13.67 15.55
N LEU A 106 2.77 -12.42 15.91
CA LEU A 106 2.21 -11.77 17.10
C LEU A 106 0.71 -11.52 17.02
N THR A 107 0.21 -11.26 15.82
CA THR A 107 -1.22 -11.02 15.56
C THR A 107 -1.99 -12.29 15.24
N HIS A 108 -1.30 -13.43 15.11
CA HIS A 108 -1.87 -14.73 14.75
C HIS A 108 -2.62 -14.74 13.40
N ILE A 109 -2.24 -13.86 12.48
CA ILE A 109 -2.84 -13.81 11.15
C ILE A 109 -2.09 -14.70 10.15
N ASN A 110 -2.82 -15.30 9.22
CA ASN A 110 -2.21 -16.02 8.11
C ASN A 110 -1.78 -15.07 6.98
N GLN A 111 -1.20 -15.60 5.90
CA GLN A 111 -0.73 -14.78 4.77
C GLN A 111 -1.87 -14.06 4.06
N GLU A 112 -3.00 -14.71 3.92
CA GLU A 112 -4.19 -14.14 3.29
C GLU A 112 -4.72 -12.94 4.07
N GLN A 113 -4.85 -13.08 5.38
CA GLN A 113 -5.27 -12.00 6.28
C GLN A 113 -4.28 -10.83 6.30
N LEU A 114 -2.96 -11.11 6.27
CA LEU A 114 -1.95 -10.07 6.12
C LEU A 114 -2.15 -9.30 4.81
N ASN A 115 -2.37 -10.01 3.72
CA ASN A 115 -2.58 -9.40 2.40
C ASN A 115 -3.88 -8.58 2.33
N GLU A 116 -4.92 -8.99 3.04
CA GLU A 116 -6.15 -8.22 3.21
C GLU A 116 -5.88 -6.92 3.97
N GLU A 117 -5.12 -6.97 5.05
CA GLU A 117 -4.75 -5.78 5.82
C GLU A 117 -3.88 -4.80 5.01
N MET A 118 -2.94 -5.30 4.22
CA MET A 118 -2.11 -4.46 3.36
C MET A 118 -2.94 -3.74 2.29
N TYR A 119 -3.94 -4.41 1.73
CA TYR A 119 -4.86 -3.79 0.77
C TYR A 119 -5.82 -2.80 1.45
N ASP A 120 -6.40 -3.15 2.60
CA ASP A 120 -7.28 -2.26 3.36
C ASP A 120 -6.52 -0.97 3.76
N ALA A 121 -5.28 -1.10 4.24
CA ALA A 121 -4.42 0.03 4.53
C ALA A 121 -4.19 0.91 3.29
N ALA A 122 -3.81 0.32 2.16
CA ALA A 122 -3.60 1.04 0.89
C ALA A 122 -4.85 1.82 0.48
N SER A 123 -6.04 1.22 0.62
CA SER A 123 -7.30 1.87 0.30
C SER A 123 -7.61 3.06 1.23
N ARG A 124 -7.33 2.92 2.53
CA ARG A 124 -7.51 3.99 3.52
C ARG A 124 -6.54 5.14 3.34
N PHE A 125 -5.32 4.88 2.88
CA PHE A 125 -4.32 5.92 2.64
C PHE A 125 -4.70 6.87 1.49
N ILE A 126 -5.62 6.50 0.61
CA ILE A 126 -6.12 7.40 -0.45
C ILE A 126 -6.75 8.67 0.15
N THR A 127 -7.44 8.54 1.28
CA THR A 127 -8.13 9.65 1.96
C THR A 127 -7.68 9.84 3.40
N TRP A 128 -6.68 9.08 3.86
CA TRP A 128 -6.19 9.08 5.24
C TRP A 128 -7.25 8.69 6.27
N ASP A 129 -8.09 7.69 5.93
CA ASP A 129 -9.12 7.11 6.82
C ASP A 129 -8.47 6.32 7.97
N LEU A 130 -7.74 7.04 8.81
CA LEU A 130 -7.05 6.55 10.00
C LEU A 130 -7.42 7.44 11.18
N PRO A 131 -8.24 6.97 12.14
CA PRO A 131 -8.94 7.81 13.11
C PRO A 131 -8.10 8.85 13.83
N ARG A 132 -6.84 8.51 14.16
CA ARG A 132 -5.97 9.40 14.93
C ARG A 132 -5.37 10.54 14.11
N ILE A 133 -5.10 10.29 12.84
CA ILE A 133 -4.39 11.23 11.98
C ILE A 133 -5.28 11.85 10.90
N GLU A 134 -6.50 11.33 10.73
CA GLU A 134 -7.41 11.72 9.66
C GLU A 134 -7.57 13.25 9.56
N MET A 135 -7.86 13.91 10.67
CA MET A 135 -8.13 15.35 10.67
C MET A 135 -6.95 16.18 10.12
N ALA A 136 -5.72 15.83 10.50
CA ALA A 136 -4.52 16.55 10.03
C ALA A 136 -4.14 16.16 8.60
N TYR A 137 -4.26 14.88 8.25
CA TYR A 137 -3.78 14.35 6.98
C TYR A 137 -4.80 14.47 5.86
N ALA A 138 -6.10 14.30 6.12
CA ALA A 138 -7.12 14.46 5.09
C ALA A 138 -7.16 15.88 4.52
N ALA A 139 -7.04 16.89 5.37
CA ALA A 139 -7.00 18.30 4.95
C ALA A 139 -5.83 18.65 4.00
N ARG A 140 -4.71 17.90 4.09
CA ARG A 140 -3.48 18.14 3.32
C ARG A 140 -3.27 17.18 2.19
N GLY A 141 -3.76 15.96 2.30
CA GLY A 141 -3.32 14.85 1.50
C GLY A 141 -4.40 13.90 1.02
N ALA A 142 -5.69 14.15 1.28
CA ALA A 142 -6.74 13.32 0.69
C ALA A 142 -6.79 13.52 -0.83
N ASN A 143 -6.97 12.40 -1.54
CA ASN A 143 -7.14 12.39 -3.00
C ASN A 143 -5.97 12.99 -3.82
N VAL A 144 -4.72 12.93 -3.28
CA VAL A 144 -3.53 13.50 -3.95
C VAL A 144 -2.67 12.48 -4.68
N HIS A 145 -2.98 11.20 -4.56
CA HIS A 145 -2.23 10.13 -5.23
C HIS A 145 -2.13 10.35 -6.74
N THR A 146 -1.00 9.95 -7.31
CA THR A 146 -0.74 10.05 -8.74
C THR A 146 -0.25 8.72 -9.28
N CYS A 147 -0.55 8.43 -10.54
CA CYS A 147 -0.05 7.25 -11.22
C CYS A 147 0.49 7.57 -12.61
N GLN A 148 1.21 6.61 -13.20
CA GLN A 148 1.64 6.66 -14.59
C GLN A 148 1.30 5.35 -15.27
N LEU A 149 0.54 5.43 -16.36
CA LEU A 149 0.05 4.30 -17.13
C LEU A 149 0.55 4.39 -18.57
N VAL A 150 0.73 3.24 -19.20
CA VAL A 150 0.93 3.10 -20.64
C VAL A 150 -0.37 2.58 -21.24
N GLN A 151 -0.92 3.28 -22.22
CA GLN A 151 -2.14 2.90 -22.93
C GLN A 151 -1.79 2.15 -24.21
N LEU A 152 -2.34 0.96 -24.36
CA LEU A 152 -2.21 0.07 -25.50
C LEU A 152 -3.61 -0.25 -26.05
N GLY A 153 -4.10 0.59 -26.96
CA GLY A 153 -5.51 0.54 -27.39
C GLY A 153 -6.45 0.83 -26.24
N VAL A 154 -7.30 -0.14 -25.86
CA VAL A 154 -8.25 -0.03 -24.73
C VAL A 154 -7.67 -0.48 -23.41
N THR A 155 -6.43 -1.02 -23.40
CA THR A 155 -5.78 -1.57 -22.23
C THR A 155 -4.84 -0.54 -21.60
N TYR A 156 -4.91 -0.39 -20.30
CA TYR A 156 -3.96 0.37 -19.49
C TYR A 156 -2.99 -0.60 -18.80
N ARG A 157 -1.72 -0.27 -18.79
CA ARG A 157 -0.66 -1.01 -18.11
C ARG A 157 0.07 -0.07 -17.17
N ILE A 158 0.41 -0.53 -15.97
CA ILE A 158 1.25 0.26 -15.05
C ILE A 158 2.63 0.50 -15.68
N SER A 159 3.17 1.72 -15.59
CA SER A 159 4.53 1.98 -16.10
C SER A 159 5.58 1.32 -15.20
N PRO A 160 6.75 0.95 -15.75
CA PRO A 160 7.85 0.37 -14.95
C PRO A 160 8.25 1.25 -13.76
N GLU A 161 8.24 2.58 -13.93
CA GLU A 161 8.64 3.54 -12.91
C GLU A 161 7.65 3.64 -11.75
N ARG A 162 6.43 3.16 -11.93
CA ARG A 162 5.34 3.18 -10.93
C ARG A 162 4.80 1.79 -10.62
N CYS A 163 5.49 0.76 -11.10
CA CYS A 163 5.10 -0.62 -10.86
C CYS A 163 5.25 -0.97 -9.37
N PRO A 164 4.21 -1.49 -8.71
CA PRO A 164 4.29 -1.79 -7.28
C PRO A 164 5.24 -2.95 -7.02
N SER A 165 6.03 -2.82 -5.96
CA SER A 165 6.83 -3.87 -5.33
C SER A 165 6.10 -4.45 -4.13
N ASN A 166 6.71 -5.38 -3.38
CA ASN A 166 6.09 -6.05 -2.23
C ASN A 166 5.39 -5.09 -1.27
N TYR A 167 4.07 -5.21 -1.15
CA TYR A 167 3.20 -4.36 -0.32
C TYR A 167 3.18 -2.88 -0.72
N GLY A 168 3.77 -2.53 -1.87
CA GLY A 168 3.53 -1.25 -2.52
C GLY A 168 2.17 -1.24 -3.22
N TYR A 169 1.65 -0.05 -3.50
CA TYR A 169 0.34 0.11 -4.12
C TYR A 169 0.27 1.30 -5.08
N ASN A 170 -0.76 1.31 -5.91
CA ASN A 170 -1.14 2.43 -6.74
C ASN A 170 -2.58 2.87 -6.44
N GLY A 171 -2.78 4.17 -6.24
CA GLY A 171 -4.07 4.81 -6.33
C GLY A 171 -4.23 5.40 -7.73
N ILE A 172 -5.19 4.90 -8.48
CA ILE A 172 -5.49 5.33 -9.86
C ILE A 172 -6.79 6.10 -9.82
N LYS A 173 -6.72 7.43 -9.92
CA LYS A 173 -7.91 8.26 -9.98
C LYS A 173 -8.65 8.03 -11.28
N LEU A 174 -9.98 7.96 -11.20
CA LEU A 174 -10.87 7.70 -12.31
C LEU A 174 -11.86 8.86 -12.47
N THR A 175 -12.37 9.03 -13.69
CA THR A 175 -13.52 9.89 -13.94
C THR A 175 -14.74 9.33 -13.24
N VAL A 176 -15.56 10.20 -12.65
CA VAL A 176 -16.77 9.80 -11.93
C VAL A 176 -17.94 9.80 -12.91
N PRO A 177 -18.52 8.62 -13.23
CA PRO A 177 -19.74 8.59 -14.07
C PRO A 177 -20.98 8.95 -13.26
N GLU A 178 -22.13 8.96 -13.91
CA GLU A 178 -23.42 9.19 -13.25
C GLU A 178 -23.68 8.17 -12.13
N ALA A 179 -24.31 8.63 -11.06
CA ALA A 179 -24.71 7.78 -9.94
C ALA A 179 -25.59 6.61 -10.41
N GLY A 180 -25.39 5.45 -9.78
CA GLY A 180 -26.05 4.21 -10.19
C GLY A 180 -25.36 3.45 -11.31
N THR A 181 -24.41 4.07 -12.03
CA THR A 181 -23.59 3.39 -13.04
C THR A 181 -22.69 2.35 -12.35
N THR A 182 -22.62 1.13 -12.90
CA THR A 182 -21.65 0.13 -12.44
C THR A 182 -20.35 0.32 -13.20
N VAL A 183 -19.29 0.72 -12.50
CA VAL A 183 -17.93 0.70 -13.02
C VAL A 183 -17.31 -0.67 -12.80
N LYS A 184 -16.45 -1.09 -13.75
CA LYS A 184 -15.78 -2.39 -13.67
C LYS A 184 -14.35 -2.29 -14.15
N VAL A 185 -13.45 -2.98 -13.46
CA VAL A 185 -12.10 -3.26 -13.91
C VAL A 185 -11.97 -4.73 -14.31
N ASN A 186 -11.44 -4.99 -15.52
CA ASN A 186 -11.01 -6.31 -15.93
C ASN A 186 -9.49 -6.33 -15.84
N PHE A 187 -8.97 -7.09 -14.91
CA PHE A 187 -7.57 -7.06 -14.46
C PHE A 187 -6.79 -8.28 -14.93
N ARG A 188 -5.51 -8.08 -15.20
CA ARG A 188 -4.56 -9.15 -15.47
C ARG A 188 -3.19 -8.82 -14.86
N GLY A 189 -2.71 -9.65 -13.94
CA GLY A 189 -1.33 -9.64 -13.47
C GLY A 189 -0.37 -10.07 -14.58
N ILE A 190 0.83 -9.52 -14.58
CA ILE A 190 1.89 -9.83 -15.55
C ILE A 190 3.04 -10.49 -14.79
N ILE A 191 3.31 -11.76 -15.08
CA ILE A 191 4.35 -12.55 -14.39
C ILE A 191 5.55 -12.85 -15.28
N ASN A 192 5.49 -12.51 -16.57
CA ASN A 192 6.55 -12.76 -17.53
C ASN A 192 6.66 -11.57 -18.49
N SER A 193 7.58 -10.66 -18.19
CA SER A 193 7.89 -9.50 -19.03
C SER A 193 9.29 -8.98 -18.72
N SER A 194 10.08 -8.77 -19.75
CA SER A 194 11.43 -8.19 -19.64
C SER A 194 11.43 -6.66 -19.43
N GLU A 195 10.28 -6.02 -19.51
CA GLU A 195 10.13 -4.58 -19.24
C GLU A 195 10.14 -4.27 -17.74
N TYR A 196 9.99 -5.30 -16.88
CA TYR A 196 9.87 -5.17 -15.43
C TYR A 196 10.87 -6.06 -14.69
N ASN A 197 11.21 -5.66 -13.48
CA ASN A 197 12.13 -6.38 -12.63
C ASN A 197 11.40 -7.48 -11.82
N ILE A 198 11.12 -8.61 -12.48
CA ILE A 198 10.35 -9.73 -11.90
C ILE A 198 11.31 -10.85 -11.50
N HIS A 199 11.55 -11.03 -10.20
CA HIS A 199 12.46 -12.07 -9.70
C HIS A 199 11.75 -13.35 -9.24
N LYS A 200 10.53 -13.24 -8.71
CA LYS A 200 9.77 -14.39 -8.18
C LYS A 200 8.35 -14.46 -8.76
N PRO A 201 8.20 -14.80 -10.05
CA PRO A 201 6.89 -14.78 -10.73
C PRO A 201 5.83 -15.66 -10.04
N ASN A 202 6.22 -16.79 -9.45
CA ASN A 202 5.31 -17.71 -8.77
C ASN A 202 4.77 -17.16 -7.45
N ASN A 203 5.40 -16.14 -6.87
CA ASN A 203 4.97 -15.46 -5.66
C ASN A 203 4.03 -14.27 -5.94
N ALA A 204 3.81 -13.96 -7.21
CA ALA A 204 2.97 -12.84 -7.62
C ALA A 204 1.52 -13.02 -7.18
N GLN A 205 0.98 -11.99 -6.58
CA GLN A 205 -0.44 -11.84 -6.27
C GLN A 205 -0.77 -10.36 -6.10
N TRP A 206 -1.98 -10.00 -6.42
CA TRP A 206 -2.50 -8.63 -6.30
C TRP A 206 -3.82 -8.64 -5.54
N ARG A 207 -4.17 -7.45 -5.00
CA ARG A 207 -5.54 -7.11 -4.64
C ARG A 207 -5.91 -5.80 -5.28
N TYR A 208 -7.12 -5.74 -5.79
CA TYR A 208 -7.60 -4.55 -6.49
C TYR A 208 -9.10 -4.37 -6.31
N GLY A 209 -9.53 -3.11 -6.21
CA GLY A 209 -10.93 -2.75 -6.02
C GLY A 209 -11.12 -1.24 -6.06
N PHE A 210 -12.36 -0.82 -5.98
CA PHE A 210 -12.75 0.58 -6.08
C PHE A 210 -12.95 1.22 -4.71
N LEU A 211 -12.70 2.52 -4.66
CA LEU A 211 -13.07 3.42 -3.56
C LEU A 211 -13.81 4.62 -4.14
N ALA A 212 -15.05 4.85 -3.70
CA ALA A 212 -15.77 6.10 -3.95
C ALA A 212 -15.70 6.99 -2.71
N VAL A 213 -15.40 8.27 -2.93
CA VAL A 213 -15.39 9.31 -1.89
C VAL A 213 -16.54 10.26 -2.20
N LEU A 214 -17.42 10.47 -1.23
CA LEU A 214 -18.60 11.30 -1.40
C LEU A 214 -18.29 12.77 -1.06
N LYS A 215 -19.16 13.69 -1.47
CA LYS A 215 -19.01 15.14 -1.23
C LYS A 215 -18.95 15.54 0.24
N ASP A 216 -19.50 14.72 1.13
CA ASP A 216 -19.43 14.91 2.58
C ASP A 216 -18.16 14.30 3.22
N GLY A 217 -17.28 13.72 2.40
CA GLY A 217 -16.06 13.05 2.83
C GLY A 217 -16.25 11.60 3.24
N SER A 218 -17.47 11.07 3.26
CA SER A 218 -17.71 9.65 3.52
C SER A 218 -17.18 8.77 2.38
N ARG A 219 -16.94 7.50 2.67
CA ARG A 219 -16.26 6.56 1.78
C ARG A 219 -17.08 5.30 1.57
N VAL A 220 -17.08 4.81 0.34
CA VAL A 220 -17.65 3.51 0.00
C VAL A 220 -16.56 2.65 -0.62
N TYR A 221 -16.13 1.65 0.13
CA TYR A 221 -15.15 0.66 -0.31
C TYR A 221 -15.86 -0.45 -1.05
N GLY A 222 -15.49 -0.68 -2.32
CA GLY A 222 -15.96 -1.82 -3.09
C GLY A 222 -15.31 -3.12 -2.63
N GLU A 223 -15.96 -4.24 -2.91
CA GLU A 223 -15.38 -5.56 -2.64
C GLU A 223 -14.14 -5.78 -3.50
N PRO A 224 -12.96 -6.05 -2.93
CA PRO A 224 -11.76 -6.27 -3.69
C PRO A 224 -11.72 -7.68 -4.32
N SER A 225 -11.05 -7.79 -5.45
CA SER A 225 -10.68 -9.06 -6.06
C SER A 225 -9.20 -9.36 -5.79
N LYS A 226 -8.85 -10.65 -5.70
CA LYS A 226 -7.48 -11.16 -5.58
C LYS A 226 -7.06 -12.07 -6.73
N GLU A 227 -7.91 -12.20 -7.72
CA GLU A 227 -7.67 -13.07 -8.86
C GLU A 227 -6.59 -12.49 -9.77
N ASP A 228 -5.58 -13.29 -10.14
CA ASP A 228 -4.50 -12.87 -11.05
C ASP A 228 -5.04 -12.47 -12.44
N ILE A 229 -6.16 -13.06 -12.82
CA ILE A 229 -6.98 -12.68 -13.99
C ILE A 229 -8.43 -12.70 -13.53
N GLY A 230 -9.03 -11.51 -13.41
CA GLY A 230 -10.36 -11.39 -12.85
C GLY A 230 -10.93 -9.99 -12.99
N SER A 231 -11.94 -9.69 -12.21
CA SER A 231 -12.59 -8.38 -12.23
C SER A 231 -13.06 -7.96 -10.84
N ALA A 232 -13.18 -6.63 -10.65
CA ALA A 232 -13.90 -6.02 -9.54
C ALA A 232 -14.86 -4.97 -10.10
N SER A 233 -15.92 -4.67 -9.36
CA SER A 233 -16.91 -3.66 -9.76
C SER A 233 -17.45 -2.89 -8.56
N LEU A 234 -17.98 -1.69 -8.83
CA LEU A 234 -18.67 -0.87 -7.87
C LEU A 234 -19.84 -0.15 -8.55
N GLN A 235 -21.01 -0.19 -7.96
CA GLN A 235 -22.08 0.72 -8.33
C GLN A 235 -21.77 2.09 -7.73
N VAL A 236 -21.60 3.11 -8.58
CA VAL A 236 -21.22 4.45 -8.15
C VAL A 236 -22.32 5.04 -7.28
N PRO A 237 -22.01 5.39 -6.00
CA PRO A 237 -22.98 5.99 -5.10
C PRO A 237 -23.43 7.38 -5.55
N GLU A 238 -24.58 7.82 -5.05
CA GLU A 238 -24.98 9.22 -5.15
C GLU A 238 -23.97 10.13 -4.45
N ASN A 239 -23.81 11.34 -4.96
CA ASN A 239 -22.90 12.35 -4.43
C ASN A 239 -21.41 11.93 -4.42
N THR A 240 -21.01 10.98 -5.24
CA THR A 240 -19.60 10.65 -5.45
C THR A 240 -18.86 11.85 -6.02
N GLU A 241 -17.78 12.27 -5.37
CA GLU A 241 -16.89 13.36 -5.81
C GLU A 241 -15.60 12.82 -6.41
N HIS A 242 -15.06 11.73 -5.82
CA HIS A 242 -13.86 11.09 -6.33
C HIS A 242 -14.07 9.58 -6.44
N LEU A 243 -13.50 9.01 -7.49
CA LEU A 243 -13.50 7.57 -7.74
C LEU A 243 -12.05 7.11 -7.93
N TRP A 244 -11.69 6.03 -7.26
CA TRP A 244 -10.35 5.46 -7.30
C TRP A 244 -10.40 3.96 -7.58
N LEU A 245 -9.46 3.48 -8.39
CA LEU A 245 -9.05 2.09 -8.42
C LEU A 245 -7.77 1.96 -7.59
N VAL A 246 -7.78 1.12 -6.57
CA VAL A 246 -6.62 0.83 -5.75
C VAL A 246 -6.09 -0.55 -6.13
N VAL A 247 -4.79 -0.64 -6.42
CA VAL A 247 -4.10 -1.89 -6.75
C VAL A 247 -2.90 -2.05 -5.83
N ALA A 248 -2.89 -3.09 -5.02
CA ALA A 248 -1.79 -3.42 -4.11
C ALA A 248 -1.08 -4.72 -4.53
N ALA A 249 0.24 -4.72 -4.43
CA ALA A 249 1.07 -5.91 -4.60
C ALA A 249 1.09 -6.71 -3.30
N THR A 250 0.40 -7.85 -3.28
CA THR A 250 0.19 -8.69 -2.08
C THR A 250 0.74 -10.09 -2.32
N PRO A 251 2.05 -10.33 -2.16
CA PRO A 251 2.69 -11.59 -2.52
C PRO A 251 2.12 -12.78 -1.73
N LYS A 252 2.15 -13.97 -2.34
CA LYS A 252 1.65 -15.22 -1.72
C LYS A 252 2.41 -15.62 -0.47
N GLU A 253 3.68 -15.20 -0.36
CA GLU A 253 4.54 -15.44 0.79
C GLU A 253 5.35 -14.20 1.12
N ILE A 254 5.70 -14.03 2.39
CA ILE A 254 6.61 -12.95 2.81
C ILE A 254 7.98 -13.19 2.18
N TYR A 255 8.44 -12.20 1.50
CA TYR A 255 9.68 -12.15 0.77
C TYR A 255 10.55 -11.00 1.29
N ASP A 256 11.84 -10.99 1.02
CA ASP A 256 12.75 -9.95 1.49
C ASP A 256 12.22 -8.56 1.13
N THR A 257 11.99 -7.75 2.15
CA THR A 257 11.19 -6.52 2.04
C THR A 257 11.88 -5.39 1.28
N GLY A 258 13.22 -5.44 1.17
CA GLY A 258 14.00 -4.45 0.45
C GLY A 258 14.20 -4.77 -1.03
N ALA A 259 13.69 -5.90 -1.50
CA ALA A 259 13.87 -6.28 -2.89
C ALA A 259 13.01 -5.43 -3.82
N ASP A 260 13.60 -5.05 -4.91
CA ASP A 260 13.01 -4.28 -5.99
C ASP A 260 12.15 -5.13 -6.96
N ASN A 261 11.67 -6.29 -6.48
CA ASN A 261 10.81 -7.16 -7.26
C ASN A 261 9.49 -6.50 -7.58
N GLN A 262 9.24 -6.30 -8.86
CA GLN A 262 8.04 -5.63 -9.36
C GLN A 262 6.91 -6.62 -9.64
N TRP A 263 5.66 -6.16 -9.38
CA TRP A 263 4.43 -6.88 -9.63
C TRP A 263 3.59 -6.14 -10.67
N PRO A 264 3.97 -6.19 -11.96
CA PRO A 264 3.26 -5.46 -13.00
C PRO A 264 1.89 -6.03 -13.29
N TYR A 265 1.02 -5.16 -13.78
CA TYR A 265 -0.35 -5.50 -14.15
C TYR A 265 -0.85 -4.64 -15.30
N GLN A 266 -1.92 -5.11 -15.92
CA GLN A 266 -2.69 -4.37 -16.90
C GLN A 266 -4.19 -4.56 -16.68
N PHE A 267 -5.00 -3.65 -17.19
CA PHE A 267 -6.44 -3.69 -17.03
C PHE A 267 -7.17 -2.95 -18.14
N THR A 268 -8.46 -3.25 -18.29
CA THR A 268 -9.42 -2.42 -19.01
C THR A 268 -10.47 -1.93 -18.02
N LEU A 269 -11.16 -0.84 -18.37
CA LEU A 269 -12.22 -0.26 -17.55
C LEU A 269 -13.50 -0.21 -18.36
N ASP A 270 -14.62 -0.50 -17.70
CA ASP A 270 -15.96 -0.30 -18.23
C ASP A 270 -16.62 0.88 -17.49
N ASN A 271 -17.23 1.79 -18.22
CA ASN A 271 -17.98 2.95 -17.75
C ASN A 271 -17.17 4.01 -16.96
N THR A 272 -15.86 4.00 -17.06
CA THR A 272 -14.95 5.00 -16.49
C THR A 272 -13.61 4.96 -17.21
N GLU A 273 -12.75 5.94 -16.94
CA GLU A 273 -11.39 6.01 -17.48
C GLU A 273 -10.45 6.71 -16.47
N PRO A 274 -9.11 6.55 -16.59
CA PRO A 274 -8.17 7.28 -15.74
C PRO A 274 -8.33 8.79 -15.88
N ASP A 275 -8.42 9.49 -14.74
CA ASP A 275 -8.47 10.95 -14.68
C ASP A 275 -7.10 11.54 -15.03
N GLY A 276 -7.04 12.27 -16.15
CA GLY A 276 -5.79 12.82 -16.70
C GLY A 276 -5.07 13.81 -15.78
N ASP A 277 -5.75 14.40 -14.81
CA ASP A 277 -5.14 15.33 -13.85
C ASP A 277 -4.24 14.62 -12.83
N LYS A 278 -4.54 13.35 -12.50
CA LYS A 278 -3.81 12.56 -11.52
C LYS A 278 -3.07 11.37 -12.13
N CYS A 279 -3.55 10.88 -13.26
CA CYS A 279 -2.96 9.75 -13.96
C CYS A 279 -2.34 10.19 -15.28
N ARG A 280 -1.00 10.22 -15.32
CA ARG A 280 -0.28 10.43 -16.58
C ARG A 280 -0.44 9.20 -17.46
N VAL A 281 -1.14 9.34 -18.58
CA VAL A 281 -1.34 8.26 -19.56
C VAL A 281 -0.44 8.49 -20.78
N ILE A 282 0.48 7.56 -21.02
CA ILE A 282 1.40 7.55 -22.18
C ILE A 282 0.78 6.65 -23.25
N LYS A 283 0.38 7.22 -24.37
CA LYS A 283 -0.16 6.48 -25.53
C LYS A 283 0.98 5.86 -26.33
N LYS A 284 0.89 4.58 -26.62
CA LYS A 284 1.82 3.84 -27.49
C LYS A 284 1.06 3.24 -28.68
#